data_9d13b422d80215f3f2f4cea31864461d
#
_entry.id   9d13b422d80215f3f2f4cea31864461d
#
_cell.length_a   1.000
_cell.length_b   1.000
_cell.length_c   1.000
_cell.angle_alpha   90.00
_cell.angle_beta   90.00
_cell.angle_gamma   90.00
#
_symmetry.space_group_name_H-M   'P 1'
#
loop_
_entity.id
_entity.type
_entity.pdbx_description
1 polymer ?
#
loop_
_entity_poly.entity_id
_entity_poly.type
_entity_poly.pdbx_seq_one_letter_code
_entity_poly.pdbx_strand_id
1 'polypeptide(L)'
;MRQGRVRWVIVGADRVAANGDVANKIGTYSLAVSARHHGVRFMVVAPTSTIDSRCGSGADIPIESRESDELLSHAGHRVAPDGAGAWNPVFDVTPAALVDALVTERGVVEAPNRQRIAALLAA
;
A
#
# COMPACT_ATOMS: atom_id res chain seq x y z
N MET A 1 16.49 6.35 -6.17
CA MET A 1 16.98 5.31 -5.25
C MET A 1 18.40 4.85 -5.62
N ARG A 2 18.65 4.35 -6.81
CA ARG A 2 19.96 3.79 -7.23
C ARG A 2 21.17 4.71 -6.94
N GLN A 3 21.01 6.03 -7.06
CA GLN A 3 22.07 7.02 -6.84
C GLN A 3 22.31 7.34 -5.35
N GLY A 4 21.65 6.69 -4.41
CA GLY A 4 21.81 6.92 -2.96
C GLY A 4 21.24 8.27 -2.46
N ARG A 5 20.42 8.95 -3.26
CA ARG A 5 19.87 10.27 -2.92
C ARG A 5 18.59 10.21 -2.09
N VAL A 6 18.00 9.02 -1.96
CA VAL A 6 16.75 8.78 -1.24
C VAL A 6 17.01 7.77 -0.14
N ARG A 7 16.64 8.07 1.09
CA ARG A 7 16.79 7.18 2.26
C ARG A 7 15.50 6.54 2.70
N TRP A 8 14.39 7.24 2.49
CA TRP A 8 13.06 6.80 2.87
C TRP A 8 12.09 7.03 1.74
N VAL A 9 11.20 6.07 1.56
CA VAL A 9 9.94 6.23 0.84
C VAL A 9 8.85 6.34 1.89
N ILE A 10 7.99 7.35 1.78
CA ILE A 10 6.91 7.60 2.73
C ILE A 10 5.60 7.59 1.95
N VAL A 11 4.66 6.74 2.36
CA VAL A 11 3.32 6.62 1.76
C VAL A 11 2.24 6.66 2.83
N GLY A 12 1.01 6.90 2.42
CA GLY A 12 -0.16 6.69 3.26
C GLY A 12 -0.68 5.26 3.18
N ALA A 13 -1.88 5.05 3.69
CA ALA A 13 -2.61 3.80 3.56
C ALA A 13 -4.10 4.06 3.47
N ASP A 14 -4.79 3.26 2.66
CA ASP A 14 -6.27 3.20 2.64
C ASP A 14 -6.78 2.19 3.67
N ARG A 15 -6.02 1.13 3.91
CA ARG A 15 -6.30 0.14 4.96
C ARG A 15 -5.02 -0.59 5.36
N VAL A 16 -4.90 -0.88 6.65
CA VAL A 16 -3.84 -1.73 7.22
C VAL A 16 -4.50 -2.94 7.87
N ALA A 17 -4.12 -4.13 7.44
CA ALA A 17 -4.61 -5.38 8.02
C ALA A 17 -3.94 -5.67 9.38
N ALA A 18 -4.53 -6.57 10.16
CA ALA A 18 -4.02 -6.93 11.48
C ALA A 18 -2.58 -7.46 11.46
N ASN A 19 -2.14 -8.09 10.37
CA ASN A 19 -0.77 -8.60 10.22
C ASN A 19 0.23 -7.54 9.72
N GLY A 20 -0.25 -6.33 9.39
CA GLY A 20 0.58 -5.23 8.89
C GLY A 20 0.65 -5.10 7.37
N ASP A 21 -0.06 -5.94 6.62
CA ASP A 21 -0.21 -5.73 5.18
C ASP A 21 -0.98 -4.44 4.91
N VAL A 22 -0.59 -3.71 3.88
CA VAL A 22 -1.10 -2.37 3.60
C VAL A 22 -1.73 -2.30 2.22
N ALA A 23 -3.00 -1.91 2.16
CA ALA A 23 -3.66 -1.50 0.93
C ALA A 23 -3.52 0.00 0.72
N ASN A 24 -3.03 0.41 -0.43
CA ASN A 24 -2.91 1.81 -0.81
C ASN A 24 -3.06 1.94 -2.32
N LYS A 25 -3.08 3.17 -2.83
CA LYS A 25 -3.21 3.43 -4.27
C LYS A 25 -2.28 2.52 -5.07
N ILE A 26 -2.82 1.95 -6.15
CA ILE A 26 -2.06 1.07 -7.06
C ILE A 26 -0.74 1.74 -7.48
N GLY A 27 0.33 0.96 -7.47
CA GLY A 27 1.71 1.43 -7.65
C GLY A 27 2.53 1.43 -6.35
N THR A 28 1.87 1.40 -5.20
CA THR A 28 2.54 1.37 -3.89
C THR A 28 3.37 0.10 -3.70
N TYR A 29 2.84 -1.05 -4.12
CA TYR A 29 3.57 -2.32 -4.04
C TYR A 29 4.86 -2.30 -4.87
N SER A 30 4.81 -1.88 -6.13
CA SER A 30 6.02 -1.78 -6.97
C SER A 30 7.03 -0.80 -6.40
N LEU A 31 6.57 0.30 -5.79
CA LEU A 31 7.44 1.26 -5.11
C LEU A 31 8.14 0.63 -3.89
N ALA A 32 7.42 -0.17 -3.10
CA ALA A 32 7.97 -0.89 -1.95
C ALA A 32 9.02 -1.93 -2.37
N VAL A 33 8.76 -2.67 -3.44
CA VAL A 33 9.71 -3.63 -4.02
C VAL A 33 10.98 -2.92 -4.51
N SER A 34 10.83 -1.80 -5.21
CA SER A 34 11.96 -0.99 -5.68
C SER A 34 12.78 -0.42 -4.52
N ALA A 35 12.10 0.05 -3.46
CA ALA A 35 12.77 0.54 -2.26
C ALA A 35 13.61 -0.57 -1.62
N ARG A 36 13.05 -1.75 -1.42
CA ARG A 36 13.74 -2.91 -0.86
C ARG A 36 14.96 -3.32 -1.70
N HIS A 37 14.81 -3.36 -3.03
CA HIS A 37 15.90 -3.70 -3.94
C HIS A 37 17.08 -2.73 -3.81
N HIS A 38 16.80 -1.45 -3.61
CA HIS A 38 17.83 -0.41 -3.49
C HIS A 38 18.28 -0.11 -2.05
N GLY A 39 17.84 -0.90 -1.06
CA GLY A 39 18.17 -0.65 0.35
C GLY A 39 17.58 0.64 0.91
N VAL A 40 16.52 1.15 0.30
CA VAL A 40 15.78 2.33 0.77
C VAL A 40 14.68 1.85 1.73
N ARG A 41 14.55 2.51 2.87
CA ARG A 41 13.54 2.16 3.88
C ARG A 41 12.15 2.64 3.45
N PHE A 42 11.14 1.90 3.87
CA PHE A 42 9.74 2.13 3.47
C PHE A 42 8.87 2.39 4.70
N MET A 43 8.24 3.56 4.75
CA MET A 43 7.42 4.02 5.87
C MET A 43 5.98 4.20 5.41
N VAL A 44 5.05 3.68 6.21
CA VAL A 44 3.62 3.93 6.05
C VAL A 44 3.17 4.86 7.17
N VAL A 45 2.50 5.95 6.84
CA VAL A 45 1.96 6.93 7.80
C VAL A 45 0.45 6.96 7.67
N ALA A 46 -0.24 6.54 8.71
CA ALA A 46 -1.71 6.49 8.72
C ALA A 46 -2.24 6.53 10.16
N PRO A 47 -3.43 7.11 10.40
CA PRO A 47 -4.04 7.07 11.72
C PRO A 47 -4.45 5.64 12.10
N THR A 48 -4.56 5.37 13.40
CA THR A 48 -4.99 4.05 13.89
C THR A 48 -6.37 3.66 13.38
N SER A 49 -7.23 4.62 13.04
CA SER A 49 -8.54 4.35 12.41
C SER A 49 -8.43 3.66 11.05
N THR A 50 -7.28 3.71 10.39
CA THR A 50 -7.02 3.01 9.12
C THR A 50 -6.69 1.53 9.35
N ILE A 51 -6.33 1.15 10.57
CA ILE A 51 -6.02 -0.25 10.91
C ILE A 51 -7.33 -1.00 11.14
N ASP A 52 -7.59 -2.01 10.32
CA ASP A 52 -8.75 -2.88 10.45
C ASP A 52 -8.33 -4.24 11.02
N SER A 53 -8.47 -4.39 12.33
CA SER A 53 -8.12 -5.62 13.05
C SER A 53 -9.00 -6.83 12.67
N ARG A 54 -10.13 -6.60 11.98
CA ARG A 54 -11.01 -7.66 11.48
C ARG A 54 -10.46 -8.29 10.19
N CYS A 55 -9.65 -7.56 9.44
CA CYS A 55 -8.92 -8.09 8.29
C CYS A 55 -7.64 -8.77 8.79
N GLY A 56 -7.57 -10.08 8.70
CA GLY A 56 -6.43 -10.86 9.17
C GLY A 56 -5.15 -10.60 8.39
N SER A 57 -5.28 -10.43 7.08
CA SER A 57 -4.18 -10.19 6.14
C SER A 57 -4.63 -9.34 4.96
N GLY A 58 -3.69 -8.96 4.11
CA GLY A 58 -3.99 -8.23 2.88
C GLY A 58 -4.90 -8.99 1.91
N ALA A 59 -4.91 -10.33 1.98
CA ALA A 59 -5.81 -11.16 1.17
C ALA A 59 -7.29 -10.97 1.53
N ASP A 60 -7.58 -10.51 2.74
CA ASP A 60 -8.94 -10.27 3.23
C ASP A 60 -9.45 -8.86 2.90
N ILE A 61 -8.58 -7.99 2.37
CA ILE A 61 -8.95 -6.62 2.01
C ILE A 61 -9.64 -6.64 0.65
N PRO A 62 -10.91 -6.18 0.56
CA PRO A 62 -11.58 -6.07 -0.74
C PRO A 62 -10.93 -4.98 -1.59
N ILE A 63 -10.57 -5.33 -2.82
CA ILE A 63 -9.98 -4.40 -3.79
C ILE A 63 -11.03 -4.05 -4.83
N GLU A 64 -11.40 -2.78 -4.90
CA GLU A 64 -12.32 -2.26 -5.89
C GLU A 64 -11.66 -2.19 -7.26
N SER A 65 -12.38 -2.64 -8.28
CA SER A 65 -12.03 -2.41 -9.68
C SER A 65 -12.85 -1.26 -10.24
N ARG A 66 -12.19 -0.36 -10.97
CA ARG A 66 -12.83 0.78 -11.61
C ARG A 66 -13.06 0.52 -13.10
N GLU A 67 -13.81 1.42 -13.73
CA GLU A 67 -14.12 1.34 -15.14
C GLU A 67 -12.86 1.25 -16.00
N SER A 68 -12.86 0.29 -16.93
CA SER A 68 -11.74 0.09 -17.86
C SER A 68 -11.49 1.32 -18.72
N ASP A 69 -12.54 2.09 -19.01
CA ASP A 69 -12.47 3.26 -19.87
C ASP A 69 -11.55 4.36 -19.31
N GLU A 70 -11.36 4.43 -17.99
CA GLU A 70 -10.39 5.33 -17.36
C GLU A 70 -8.96 5.12 -17.89
N LEU A 71 -8.63 3.89 -18.29
CA LEU A 71 -7.31 3.54 -18.84
C LEU A 71 -7.29 3.52 -20.37
N LEU A 72 -8.42 3.26 -21.00
CA LEU A 72 -8.53 3.04 -22.45
C LEU A 72 -8.81 4.33 -23.23
N SER A 73 -9.28 5.37 -22.53
CA SER A 73 -9.72 6.63 -23.16
C SER A 73 -9.17 7.84 -22.39
N HIS A 74 -9.05 8.96 -23.11
CA HIS A 74 -8.68 10.25 -22.52
C HIS A 74 -9.54 11.34 -23.11
N ALA A 75 -10.12 12.18 -22.26
CA ALA A 75 -11.00 13.29 -22.66
C ALA A 75 -12.13 12.85 -23.62
N GLY A 76 -12.73 11.68 -23.39
CA GLY A 76 -13.80 11.12 -24.23
C GLY A 76 -13.32 10.45 -25.52
N HIS A 77 -12.00 10.41 -25.77
CA HIS A 77 -11.41 9.78 -26.94
C HIS A 77 -10.67 8.51 -26.57
N ARG A 78 -10.96 7.41 -27.29
CA ARG A 78 -10.24 6.16 -27.10
C ARG A 78 -8.79 6.31 -27.57
N VAL A 79 -7.84 6.00 -26.68
CA VAL A 79 -6.39 6.03 -26.96
C VAL A 79 -5.77 4.63 -27.05
N ALA A 80 -6.48 3.62 -26.53
CA ALA A 80 -6.05 2.24 -26.63
C ALA A 80 -6.44 1.61 -27.99
N PRO A 81 -5.73 0.57 -28.45
CA PRO A 81 -6.12 -0.18 -29.65
C PRO A 81 -7.52 -0.77 -29.51
N ASP A 82 -8.23 -0.90 -30.63
CA ASP A 82 -9.54 -1.55 -30.65
C ASP A 82 -9.40 -3.00 -30.16
N GLY A 83 -10.38 -3.43 -29.33
CA GLY A 83 -10.40 -4.76 -28.74
C GLY A 83 -9.48 -4.93 -27.52
N ALA A 84 -8.67 -3.95 -27.15
CA ALA A 84 -7.89 -4.00 -25.92
C ALA A 84 -8.81 -3.88 -24.70
N GLY A 85 -8.58 -4.74 -23.69
CA GLY A 85 -9.21 -4.63 -22.37
C GLY A 85 -8.29 -3.94 -21.38
N ALA A 86 -8.80 -3.63 -20.19
CA ALA A 86 -8.01 -3.11 -19.08
C ALA A 86 -8.46 -3.74 -17.77
N TRP A 87 -7.49 -4.02 -16.92
CA TRP A 87 -7.69 -4.37 -15.52
C TRP A 87 -7.30 -3.16 -14.68
N ASN A 88 -8.27 -2.61 -13.95
CA ASN A 88 -8.14 -1.32 -13.27
C ASN A 88 -8.46 -1.42 -11.77
N PRO A 89 -7.64 -2.13 -10.98
CA PRO A 89 -7.79 -2.11 -9.53
C PRO A 89 -7.41 -0.73 -8.97
N VAL A 90 -8.12 -0.28 -7.93
CA VAL A 90 -7.87 1.01 -7.28
C VAL A 90 -6.63 0.94 -6.39
N PHE A 91 -6.47 -0.18 -5.68
CA PHE A 91 -5.41 -0.40 -4.70
C PHE A 91 -4.58 -1.62 -5.06
N ASP A 92 -3.36 -1.66 -4.54
CA ASP A 92 -2.59 -2.89 -4.40
C ASP A 92 -2.25 -3.14 -2.94
N VAL A 93 -1.78 -4.33 -2.63
CA VAL A 93 -1.40 -4.74 -1.28
C VAL A 93 0.11 -4.86 -1.19
N THR A 94 0.67 -4.13 -0.24
CA THR A 94 2.08 -4.23 0.13
C THR A 94 2.21 -5.14 1.35
N PRO A 95 2.93 -6.27 1.25
CA PRO A 95 3.16 -7.16 2.40
C PRO A 95 3.88 -6.44 3.54
N ALA A 96 3.53 -6.76 4.77
CA ALA A 96 4.16 -6.20 5.98
C ALA A 96 5.69 -6.36 5.97
N ALA A 97 6.21 -7.44 5.38
CA ALA A 97 7.64 -7.69 5.27
C ALA A 97 8.40 -6.61 4.47
N LEU A 98 7.72 -5.83 3.63
CA LEU A 98 8.31 -4.72 2.88
C LEU A 98 8.16 -3.37 3.60
N VAL A 99 7.48 -3.32 4.75
CA VAL A 99 7.26 -2.10 5.54
C VAL A 99 8.25 -2.07 6.69
N ASP A 100 9.10 -1.05 6.71
CA ASP A 100 10.09 -0.88 7.79
C ASP A 100 9.48 -0.19 9.01
N ALA A 101 8.54 0.73 8.79
CA ALA A 101 7.87 1.44 9.87
C ALA A 101 6.42 1.77 9.52
N LEU A 102 5.52 1.56 10.47
CA LEU A 102 4.15 2.08 10.46
C LEU A 102 4.05 3.18 11.52
N VAL A 103 3.77 4.40 11.09
CA VAL A 103 3.69 5.59 11.94
C VAL A 103 2.23 5.99 12.12
N THR A 104 1.82 6.14 13.37
CA THR A 104 0.45 6.53 13.72
C THR A 104 0.46 7.63 14.77
N GLU A 105 -0.70 8.20 15.08
CA GLU A 105 -0.86 9.17 16.17
C GLU A 105 -0.59 8.58 17.56
N ARG A 106 -0.58 7.25 17.69
CA ARG A 106 -0.28 6.56 18.96
C ARG A 106 1.18 6.12 19.08
N GLY A 107 1.95 6.27 18.01
CA GLY A 107 3.36 5.89 18.00
C GLY A 107 3.80 5.20 16.73
N VAL A 108 5.02 4.67 16.77
CA VAL A 108 5.68 4.03 15.65
C VAL A 108 5.82 2.52 15.92
N VAL A 109 5.44 1.72 14.94
CA VAL A 109 5.66 0.28 14.94
C VAL A 109 6.75 -0.03 13.91
N GLU A 110 7.94 -0.36 14.37
CA GLU A 110 9.01 -0.84 13.49
C GLU A 110 8.78 -2.29 13.12
N ALA A 111 9.07 -2.65 11.87
CA ALA A 111 8.83 -3.98 11.32
C ALA A 111 7.44 -4.51 11.73
N PRO A 112 6.35 -3.88 11.23
CA PRO A 112 5.01 -4.18 11.69
C PRO A 112 4.65 -5.66 11.50
N ASN A 113 4.01 -6.22 12.50
CA ASN A 113 3.44 -7.55 12.51
C ASN A 113 2.21 -7.56 13.40
N ARG A 114 1.48 -8.67 13.41
CA ARG A 114 0.25 -8.81 14.18
C ARG A 114 0.42 -8.47 15.66
N GLN A 115 1.46 -8.99 16.28
CA GLN A 115 1.72 -8.78 17.71
C GLN A 115 2.02 -7.31 18.03
N ARG A 116 2.87 -6.68 17.23
CA ARG A 116 3.27 -5.28 17.44
C ARG A 116 2.13 -4.30 17.19
N ILE A 117 1.32 -4.56 16.17
CA ILE A 117 0.13 -3.75 15.88
C ILE A 117 -0.91 -3.92 17.00
N ALA A 118 -1.16 -5.14 17.44
CA ALA A 118 -2.08 -5.38 18.56
C ALA A 118 -1.62 -4.66 19.84
N ALA A 119 -0.33 -4.66 20.14
CA ALA A 119 0.24 -3.93 21.28
C ALA A 119 0.05 -2.41 21.17
N LEU A 120 0.24 -1.84 19.99
CA LEU A 120 -0.04 -0.42 19.74
C LEU A 120 -1.50 -0.07 19.99
N LEU A 121 -2.42 -0.90 19.51
CA LEU A 121 -3.87 -0.64 19.64
C LEU A 121 -4.37 -0.81 21.07
N ALA A 122 -3.73 -1.66 21.87
CA ALA A 122 -4.08 -1.90 23.27
C ALA A 122 -3.54 -0.82 24.23
N ALA A 123 -2.56 -0.06 23.80
CA ALA A 123 -1.92 0.97 24.62
C ALA A 123 -2.78 2.23 24.83
#